data_f60b2fb76d15310dc4a2fedfc26a883e
#
_entry.id   f60b2fb76d15310dc4a2fedfc26a883e
#
_cell.length_a   1.000
_cell.length_b   1.000
_cell.length_c   1.000
_cell.angle_alpha   90.00
_cell.angle_beta   90.00
_cell.angle_gamma   90.00
#
_symmetry.space_group_name_H-M   'P 1'
#
loop_
_entity.id
_entity.type
_entity.pdbx_description
1 polymer ?
#
loop_
_entity_poly.entity_id
_entity_poly.type
_entity_poly.pdbx_seq_one_letter_code
_entity_poly.pdbx_strand_id
1 'polypeptide(L)'
;MNTTSWPQTSLVMLPGLDGTGMLFEPALSLLPETIHPCVVRYPGDRVLSLEEHVAVARGHLPEQSPFVLLAESFSGPIALQLLATPPENLIGVIFVATFARYPRPFLLDAARMMPQKLLRRLFTSTPGCRLFCLGTAHQDAVRLFQKALADAKLGVLSNRLRVLAELPPPPATTFAQPCLYLQATQDRLVPKRASSRLRQYLPQVEIRSIPGPHTILLAQPAAGARLIADFIAGLETAHV
;
A
#
# COMPACT_ATOMS: atom_id res chain seq x y z
N MET A 1 11.77 9.99 -36.77
CA MET A 1 10.86 10.05 -35.62
C MET A 1 11.42 9.08 -34.59
N ASN A 2 12.15 9.58 -33.59
CA ASN A 2 12.67 8.74 -32.51
C ASN A 2 11.51 8.43 -31.56
N THR A 3 10.93 7.25 -31.70
CA THR A 3 10.06 6.71 -30.65
C THR A 3 10.99 6.33 -29.49
N THR A 4 11.14 7.21 -28.53
CA THR A 4 11.69 6.87 -27.23
C THR A 4 10.66 5.97 -26.55
N SER A 5 10.72 4.67 -26.87
CA SER A 5 10.06 3.68 -26.02
C SER A 5 10.74 3.79 -24.65
N TRP A 6 9.96 4.12 -23.62
CA TRP A 6 10.45 4.06 -22.24
C TRP A 6 10.96 2.64 -21.99
N PRO A 7 12.23 2.46 -21.62
CA PRO A 7 12.68 1.15 -21.21
C PRO A 7 11.95 0.84 -19.89
N GLN A 8 11.06 -0.14 -19.94
CA GLN A 8 10.52 -0.87 -18.79
C GLN A 8 10.25 0.01 -17.54
N THR A 9 8.99 0.30 -17.26
CA THR A 9 8.63 1.14 -16.10
C THR A 9 8.78 0.34 -14.80
N SER A 10 9.60 0.85 -13.88
CA SER A 10 9.74 0.28 -12.54
C SER A 10 8.50 0.58 -11.69
N LEU A 11 7.94 -0.44 -11.01
CA LEU A 11 6.86 -0.31 -10.04
C LEU A 11 7.39 -0.64 -8.65
N VAL A 12 7.67 0.38 -7.84
CA VAL A 12 8.09 0.20 -6.44
C VAL A 12 6.87 0.03 -5.57
N MET A 13 6.76 -1.10 -4.86
CA MET A 13 5.57 -1.48 -4.10
C MET A 13 5.84 -1.53 -2.60
N LEU A 14 5.17 -0.64 -1.86
CA LEU A 14 5.26 -0.55 -0.41
C LEU A 14 4.13 -1.36 0.24
N PRO A 15 4.45 -2.37 1.07
CA PRO A 15 3.47 -3.31 1.62
C PRO A 15 2.60 -2.72 2.72
N GLY A 16 1.53 -3.43 3.04
CA GLY A 16 0.66 -3.16 4.18
C GLY A 16 1.31 -3.41 5.54
N LEU A 17 0.48 -3.59 6.56
CA LEU A 17 0.90 -3.76 7.96
C LEU A 17 1.80 -5.00 8.17
N ASP A 18 1.62 -6.05 7.37
CA ASP A 18 2.46 -7.25 7.40
C ASP A 18 3.93 -6.94 7.07
N GLY A 19 4.18 -5.99 6.18
CA GLY A 19 5.51 -5.50 5.79
C GLY A 19 6.32 -6.46 4.92
N THR A 20 5.75 -7.63 4.53
CA THR A 20 6.47 -8.67 3.80
C THR A 20 6.43 -8.49 2.29
N GLY A 21 5.36 -7.85 1.78
CA GLY A 21 5.07 -7.78 0.36
C GLY A 21 4.52 -9.07 -0.24
N MET A 22 4.42 -10.16 0.52
CA MET A 22 3.86 -11.44 0.04
C MET A 22 2.43 -11.31 -0.47
N LEU A 23 1.65 -10.36 0.08
CA LEU A 23 0.26 -10.18 -0.30
C LEU A 23 0.09 -9.63 -1.73
N PHE A 24 1.16 -9.15 -2.34
CA PHE A 24 1.17 -8.71 -3.74
C PHE A 24 1.34 -9.87 -4.74
N GLU A 25 1.88 -11.03 -4.31
CA GLU A 25 2.21 -12.14 -5.20
C GLU A 25 1.11 -12.51 -6.21
N PRO A 26 -0.19 -12.61 -5.82
CA PRO A 26 -1.24 -12.95 -6.79
C PRO A 26 -1.48 -11.87 -7.85
N ALA A 27 -1.33 -10.60 -7.51
CA ALA A 27 -1.49 -9.50 -8.48
C ALA A 27 -0.23 -9.37 -9.36
N LEU A 28 0.95 -9.57 -8.79
CA LEU A 28 2.22 -9.51 -9.52
C LEU A 28 2.28 -10.52 -10.68
N SER A 29 1.77 -11.74 -10.47
CA SER A 29 1.74 -12.79 -11.49
C SER A 29 0.85 -12.46 -12.71
N LEU A 30 0.05 -11.39 -12.62
CA LEU A 30 -0.88 -10.94 -13.64
C LEU A 30 -0.48 -9.59 -14.27
N LEU A 31 0.61 -8.99 -13.83
CA LEU A 31 1.13 -7.77 -14.44
C LEU A 31 1.80 -8.08 -15.80
N PRO A 32 1.70 -7.17 -16.79
CA PRO A 32 2.46 -7.27 -18.03
C PRO A 32 3.97 -7.33 -17.78
N GLU A 33 4.70 -8.06 -18.62
CA GLU A 33 6.17 -8.19 -18.55
C GLU A 33 6.92 -6.86 -18.71
N THR A 34 6.27 -5.83 -19.27
CA THR A 34 6.81 -4.47 -19.41
C THR A 34 6.89 -3.72 -18.08
N ILE A 35 6.20 -4.19 -17.04
CA ILE A 35 6.22 -3.59 -15.70
C ILE A 35 7.18 -4.40 -14.81
N HIS A 36 8.20 -3.72 -14.26
CA HIS A 36 9.18 -4.35 -13.38
C HIS A 36 8.87 -4.05 -11.91
N PRO A 37 8.25 -4.98 -11.16
CA PRO A 37 7.93 -4.76 -9.77
C PRO A 37 9.18 -4.87 -8.88
N CYS A 38 9.38 -3.87 -8.03
CA CYS A 38 10.32 -3.87 -6.92
C CYS A 38 9.52 -3.87 -5.61
N VAL A 39 9.37 -5.02 -4.97
CA VAL A 39 8.61 -5.15 -3.73
C VAL A 39 9.50 -4.86 -2.53
N VAL A 40 9.19 -3.76 -1.83
CA VAL A 40 9.87 -3.38 -0.61
C VAL A 40 9.47 -4.33 0.53
N ARG A 41 10.44 -4.69 1.37
CA ARG A 41 10.20 -5.45 2.60
C ARG A 41 10.62 -4.64 3.81
N TYR A 42 9.71 -4.43 4.73
CA TYR A 42 10.07 -3.86 6.02
C TYR A 42 10.60 -4.96 6.96
N PRO A 43 11.68 -4.70 7.72
CA PRO A 43 12.20 -5.67 8.69
C PRO A 43 11.11 -6.24 9.59
N GLY A 44 11.01 -7.58 9.62
CA GLY A 44 10.03 -8.31 10.46
C GLY A 44 10.56 -8.63 11.86
N ASP A 45 11.82 -8.35 12.15
CA ASP A 45 12.54 -8.75 13.36
C ASP A 45 12.89 -7.58 14.30
N ARG A 46 12.80 -6.33 13.85
CA ARG A 46 13.04 -5.12 14.60
C ARG A 46 11.93 -4.08 14.44
N VAL A 47 11.73 -3.27 15.46
CA VAL A 47 10.79 -2.14 15.43
C VAL A 47 11.41 -0.97 14.68
N LEU A 48 10.60 -0.23 13.92
CA LEU A 48 11.01 0.95 13.19
C LEU A 48 10.08 2.13 13.53
N SER A 49 10.61 3.34 13.54
CA SER A 49 9.83 4.59 13.54
C SER A 49 9.21 4.84 12.16
N LEU A 50 8.39 5.89 12.03
CA LEU A 50 7.87 6.32 10.73
C LEU A 50 9.02 6.69 9.79
N GLU A 51 9.98 7.48 10.27
CA GLU A 51 11.14 7.95 9.52
C GLU A 51 12.02 6.80 9.04
N GLU A 52 12.19 5.77 9.88
CA GLU A 52 12.94 4.58 9.51
C GLU A 52 12.22 3.76 8.43
N HIS A 53 10.87 3.66 8.47
CA HIS A 53 10.10 3.06 7.37
C HIS A 53 10.25 3.86 6.08
N VAL A 54 10.23 5.19 6.16
CA VAL A 54 10.48 6.08 5.02
C VAL A 54 11.89 5.87 4.47
N ALA A 55 12.89 5.76 5.33
CA ALA A 55 14.28 5.50 4.91
C ALA A 55 14.43 4.15 4.21
N VAL A 56 13.79 3.09 4.74
CA VAL A 56 13.75 1.78 4.06
C VAL A 56 13.11 1.91 2.68
N ALA A 57 11.96 2.55 2.58
CA ALA A 57 11.29 2.74 1.29
C ALA A 57 12.16 3.54 0.31
N ARG A 58 12.78 4.63 0.77
CA ARG A 58 13.67 5.50 -0.04
C ARG A 58 14.87 4.72 -0.59
N GLY A 59 15.45 3.81 0.18
CA GLY A 59 16.59 2.98 -0.25
C GLY A 59 16.27 1.97 -1.37
N HIS A 60 14.99 1.80 -1.73
CA HIS A 60 14.56 0.93 -2.83
C HIS A 60 14.10 1.74 -4.07
N LEU A 61 14.11 3.08 -4.00
CA LEU A 61 13.72 3.90 -5.15
C LEU A 61 14.82 3.88 -6.21
N PRO A 62 14.47 3.80 -7.50
CA PRO A 62 15.43 3.94 -8.58
C PRO A 62 16.12 5.31 -8.54
N GLU A 63 17.43 5.35 -8.79
CA GLU A 63 18.18 6.62 -8.77
C GLU A 63 17.88 7.50 -9.98
N GLN A 64 17.74 6.90 -11.17
CA GLN A 64 17.63 7.66 -12.44
C GLN A 64 16.45 7.19 -13.30
N SER A 65 16.09 5.91 -13.27
CA SER A 65 15.02 5.38 -14.12
C SER A 65 13.65 5.86 -13.65
N PRO A 66 12.74 6.23 -14.57
CA PRO A 66 11.36 6.53 -14.22
C PRO A 66 10.69 5.40 -13.47
N PHE A 67 9.89 5.73 -12.47
CA PHE A 67 9.18 4.73 -11.68
C PHE A 67 7.82 5.23 -11.19
N VAL A 68 6.95 4.26 -10.90
CA VAL A 68 5.67 4.46 -10.23
C VAL A 68 5.78 3.90 -8.81
N LEU A 69 5.28 4.64 -7.83
CA LEU A 69 5.23 4.21 -6.43
C LEU A 69 3.83 3.67 -6.12
N LEU A 70 3.74 2.43 -5.62
CA LEU A 70 2.49 1.88 -5.09
C LEU A 70 2.58 1.76 -3.57
N ALA A 71 1.57 2.25 -2.86
CA ALA A 71 1.52 2.21 -1.40
C ALA A 71 0.21 1.61 -0.90
N GLU A 72 0.28 0.44 -0.25
CA GLU A 72 -0.89 -0.23 0.30
C GLU A 72 -1.06 0.07 1.78
N SER A 73 -2.29 0.38 2.19
CA SER A 73 -2.74 0.43 3.59
C SER A 73 -1.78 1.21 4.51
N PHE A 74 -1.00 0.53 5.34
CA PHE A 74 0.01 1.07 6.25
C PHE A 74 0.99 2.03 5.55
N SER A 75 1.33 1.76 4.30
CA SER A 75 2.35 2.51 3.57
C SER A 75 1.87 3.82 2.94
N GLY A 76 0.57 4.13 2.96
CA GLY A 76 0.10 5.41 2.45
C GLY A 76 0.71 6.63 3.15
N PRO A 77 0.72 6.69 4.49
CA PRO A 77 1.43 7.74 5.22
C PRO A 77 2.92 7.80 4.92
N ILE A 78 3.58 6.65 4.71
CA ILE A 78 5.00 6.58 4.32
C ILE A 78 5.21 7.19 2.94
N ALA A 79 4.35 6.85 1.97
CA ALA A 79 4.39 7.46 0.65
C ALA A 79 4.19 8.98 0.70
N LEU A 80 3.25 9.49 1.52
CA LEU A 80 3.05 10.93 1.69
C LEU A 80 4.29 11.63 2.26
N GLN A 81 5.07 10.99 3.15
CA GLN A 81 6.35 11.53 3.61
C GLN A 81 7.39 11.57 2.48
N LEU A 82 7.41 10.57 1.58
CA LEU A 82 8.26 10.59 0.39
C LEU A 82 7.87 11.73 -0.56
N LEU A 83 6.57 12.00 -0.70
CA LEU A 83 6.04 13.06 -1.56
C LEU A 83 6.25 14.48 -1.01
N ALA A 84 6.71 14.65 0.23
CA ALA A 84 7.15 15.96 0.73
C ALA A 84 8.38 16.48 -0.04
N THR A 85 9.26 15.57 -0.44
CA THR A 85 10.40 15.81 -1.29
C THR A 85 10.47 14.70 -2.35
N PRO A 86 9.62 14.77 -3.38
CA PRO A 86 9.50 13.70 -4.35
C PRO A 86 10.76 13.59 -5.20
N PRO A 87 11.23 12.38 -5.54
CA PRO A 87 12.26 12.19 -6.54
C PRO A 87 11.83 12.72 -7.92
N GLU A 88 12.74 13.31 -8.67
CA GLU A 88 12.44 13.87 -10.00
C GLU A 88 11.96 12.82 -11.01
N ASN A 89 12.43 11.58 -10.87
CA ASN A 89 12.07 10.43 -11.71
C ASN A 89 10.82 9.67 -11.24
N LEU A 90 10.11 10.15 -10.20
CA LEU A 90 8.80 9.61 -9.80
C LEU A 90 7.71 10.16 -10.72
N ILE A 91 7.15 9.30 -11.58
CA ILE A 91 6.20 9.70 -12.64
C ILE A 91 4.73 9.50 -12.25
N GLY A 92 4.42 8.77 -11.20
CA GLY A 92 3.05 8.57 -10.73
C GLY A 92 3.00 7.80 -9.41
N VAL A 93 1.85 7.88 -8.73
CA VAL A 93 1.63 7.19 -7.45
C VAL A 93 0.31 6.45 -7.43
N ILE A 94 0.32 5.21 -6.95
CA ILE A 94 -0.87 4.37 -6.75
C ILE A 94 -1.07 4.14 -5.25
N PHE A 95 -2.17 4.59 -4.71
CA PHE A 95 -2.60 4.31 -3.35
C PHE A 95 -3.62 3.18 -3.34
N VAL A 96 -3.44 2.18 -2.48
CA VAL A 96 -4.33 1.02 -2.40
C VAL A 96 -4.91 0.89 -1.00
N ALA A 97 -6.22 1.01 -0.85
CA ALA A 97 -6.95 0.83 0.41
C ALA A 97 -6.27 1.51 1.61
N THR A 98 -5.81 2.75 1.43
CA THR A 98 -4.97 3.47 2.39
C THR A 98 -5.57 4.81 2.85
N PHE A 99 -4.80 5.62 3.55
CA PHE A 99 -5.22 6.86 4.18
C PHE A 99 -4.03 7.82 4.40
N ALA A 100 -4.31 9.10 4.51
CA ALA A 100 -3.32 10.09 4.96
C ALA A 100 -3.14 10.06 6.49
N ARG A 101 -4.24 9.92 7.23
CA ARG A 101 -4.29 9.63 8.67
C ARG A 101 -5.30 8.53 8.92
N TYR A 102 -5.02 7.64 9.87
CA TYR A 102 -5.94 6.53 10.13
C TYR A 102 -7.33 7.05 10.52
N PRO A 103 -8.38 6.63 9.81
CA PRO A 103 -9.70 7.28 9.91
C PRO A 103 -10.52 6.88 11.14
N ARG A 104 -10.05 5.88 11.92
CA ARG A 104 -10.72 5.34 13.11
C ARG A 104 -9.76 5.19 14.28
N PRO A 105 -9.27 6.30 14.87
CA PRO A 105 -8.23 6.27 15.90
C PRO A 105 -8.60 5.35 17.08
N PHE A 106 -9.88 5.31 17.48
CA PHE A 106 -10.37 4.45 18.56
C PHE A 106 -10.08 2.95 18.34
N LEU A 107 -10.02 2.47 17.08
CA LEU A 107 -9.65 1.08 16.79
C LEU A 107 -8.15 0.85 17.03
N LEU A 108 -7.31 1.84 16.77
CA LEU A 108 -5.87 1.77 17.08
C LEU A 108 -5.67 1.78 18.59
N ASP A 109 -6.39 2.63 19.31
CA ASP A 109 -6.31 2.68 20.77
C ASP A 109 -6.74 1.35 21.40
N ALA A 110 -7.84 0.77 20.94
CA ALA A 110 -8.30 -0.55 21.37
C ALA A 110 -7.26 -1.65 21.03
N ALA A 111 -6.67 -1.61 19.85
CA ALA A 111 -5.64 -2.56 19.44
C ALA A 111 -4.35 -2.43 20.28
N ARG A 112 -3.97 -1.21 20.66
CA ARG A 112 -2.80 -0.95 21.54
C ARG A 112 -3.00 -1.47 22.95
N MET A 113 -4.22 -1.40 23.47
CA MET A 113 -4.56 -1.92 24.81
C MET A 113 -4.67 -3.45 24.84
N MET A 114 -4.83 -4.08 23.70
CA MET A 114 -4.99 -5.53 23.59
C MET A 114 -3.62 -6.24 23.77
N PRO A 115 -3.56 -7.35 24.54
CA PRO A 115 -2.36 -8.18 24.58
C PRO A 115 -1.94 -8.63 23.18
N GLN A 116 -0.65 -8.46 22.85
CA GLN A 116 -0.13 -8.71 21.50
C GLN A 116 -0.46 -10.10 20.95
N LYS A 117 -0.41 -11.13 21.83
CA LYS A 117 -0.79 -12.52 21.44
C LYS A 117 -2.27 -12.61 21.05
N LEU A 118 -3.15 -11.89 21.74
CA LEU A 118 -4.59 -11.88 21.45
C LEU A 118 -4.86 -11.11 20.14
N LEU A 119 -4.24 -9.95 19.97
CA LEU A 119 -4.34 -9.16 18.75
C LEU A 119 -3.91 -9.99 17.54
N ARG A 120 -2.74 -10.63 17.61
CA ARG A 120 -2.26 -11.51 16.55
C ARG A 120 -3.24 -12.66 16.28
N ARG A 121 -3.72 -13.35 17.32
CA ARG A 121 -4.68 -14.44 17.17
C ARG A 121 -5.98 -13.97 16.50
N LEU A 122 -6.45 -12.78 16.84
CA LEU A 122 -7.63 -12.17 16.20
C LEU A 122 -7.41 -12.01 14.70
N PHE A 123 -6.29 -11.42 14.28
CA PHE A 123 -6.01 -11.16 12.86
C PHE A 123 -5.53 -12.38 12.08
N THR A 124 -4.98 -13.40 12.73
CA THR A 124 -4.53 -14.64 12.06
C THR A 124 -5.55 -15.77 12.12
N SER A 125 -6.59 -15.67 12.94
CA SER A 125 -7.69 -16.65 12.88
C SER A 125 -8.46 -16.52 11.57
N THR A 126 -8.92 -17.63 11.00
CA THR A 126 -9.71 -17.60 9.76
C THR A 126 -10.94 -16.68 9.85
N PRO A 127 -11.73 -16.69 10.92
CA PRO A 127 -12.83 -15.74 11.08
C PRO A 127 -12.38 -14.29 11.14
N GLY A 128 -11.29 -14.00 11.86
CA GLY A 128 -10.73 -12.66 11.98
C GLY A 128 -10.18 -12.13 10.65
N CYS A 129 -9.38 -12.94 9.93
CA CYS A 129 -8.92 -12.60 8.59
C CYS A 129 -10.09 -12.24 7.66
N ARG A 130 -11.11 -13.09 7.62
CA ARG A 130 -12.30 -12.86 6.78
C ARG A 130 -13.08 -11.64 7.22
N LEU A 131 -13.27 -11.46 8.53
CA LEU A 131 -14.02 -10.32 9.05
C LEU A 131 -13.40 -8.98 8.70
N PHE A 132 -12.09 -8.85 8.87
CA PHE A 132 -11.42 -7.54 8.78
C PHE A 132 -10.76 -7.28 7.43
N CYS A 133 -10.14 -8.30 6.81
CA CYS A 133 -9.23 -8.07 5.70
C CYS A 133 -9.62 -8.76 4.38
N LEU A 134 -10.22 -9.95 4.43
CA LEU A 134 -10.34 -10.84 3.27
C LEU A 134 -11.78 -11.11 2.81
N GLY A 135 -12.79 -10.83 3.64
CA GLY A 135 -14.19 -11.09 3.27
C GLY A 135 -14.40 -12.54 2.84
N THR A 136 -14.92 -12.74 1.62
CA THR A 136 -15.19 -14.06 1.02
C THR A 136 -14.04 -14.58 0.15
N ALA A 137 -12.82 -14.02 0.25
CA ALA A 137 -11.68 -14.45 -0.54
C ALA A 137 -11.40 -15.95 -0.41
N HIS A 138 -10.78 -16.52 -1.44
CA HIS A 138 -10.44 -17.95 -1.49
C HIS A 138 -9.54 -18.38 -0.32
N GLN A 139 -9.56 -19.67 0.02
CA GLN A 139 -8.80 -20.19 1.16
C GLN A 139 -7.28 -20.00 1.02
N ASP A 140 -6.76 -19.99 -0.20
CA ASP A 140 -5.34 -19.72 -0.45
C ASP A 140 -4.94 -18.30 -0.05
N ALA A 141 -5.80 -17.32 -0.31
CA ALA A 141 -5.60 -15.95 0.15
C ALA A 141 -5.57 -15.86 1.69
N VAL A 142 -6.43 -16.63 2.37
CA VAL A 142 -6.40 -16.71 3.84
C VAL A 142 -5.08 -17.28 4.33
N ARG A 143 -4.61 -18.39 3.72
CA ARG A 143 -3.32 -19.00 4.08
C ARG A 143 -2.15 -18.05 3.84
N LEU A 144 -2.12 -17.38 2.70
CA LEU A 144 -1.06 -16.41 2.38
C LEU A 144 -1.06 -15.22 3.36
N PHE A 145 -2.24 -14.69 3.68
CA PHE A 145 -2.38 -13.62 4.67
C PHE A 145 -1.90 -14.04 6.06
N GLN A 146 -2.28 -15.23 6.51
CA GLN A 146 -1.82 -15.79 7.79
C GLN A 146 -0.31 -15.97 7.82
N LYS A 147 0.29 -16.47 6.72
CA LYS A 147 1.74 -16.62 6.57
C LYS A 147 2.45 -15.25 6.63
N ALA A 148 1.96 -14.26 5.90
CA ALA A 148 2.53 -12.92 5.88
C ALA A 148 2.54 -12.27 7.27
N LEU A 149 1.43 -12.38 8.03
CA LEU A 149 1.37 -11.89 9.41
C LEU A 149 2.23 -12.71 10.38
N ALA A 150 2.48 -13.99 10.09
CA ALA A 150 3.33 -14.83 10.93
C ALA A 150 4.82 -14.50 10.80
N ASP A 151 5.24 -13.95 9.67
CA ASP A 151 6.63 -13.61 9.37
C ASP A 151 7.16 -12.45 10.25
N ALA A 152 6.31 -11.51 10.65
CA ALA A 152 6.69 -10.43 11.54
C ALA A 152 6.61 -10.85 13.02
N LYS A 153 7.63 -10.50 13.83
CA LYS A 153 7.58 -10.66 15.29
C LYS A 153 6.41 -9.87 15.90
N LEU A 154 5.87 -10.37 17.01
CA LEU A 154 4.72 -9.74 17.69
C LEU A 154 4.93 -8.26 17.99
N GLY A 155 6.10 -7.91 18.53
CA GLY A 155 6.46 -6.53 18.86
C GLY A 155 6.50 -5.61 17.64
N VAL A 156 6.84 -6.13 16.45
CA VAL A 156 6.90 -5.37 15.20
C VAL A 156 5.50 -4.97 14.74
N LEU A 157 4.54 -5.91 14.72
CA LEU A 157 3.15 -5.60 14.33
C LEU A 157 2.52 -4.57 15.28
N SER A 158 2.72 -4.74 16.58
CA SER A 158 2.22 -3.78 17.59
C SER A 158 2.88 -2.41 17.44
N ASN A 159 4.16 -2.35 17.11
CA ASN A 159 4.85 -1.10 16.84
C ASN A 159 4.32 -0.41 15.58
N ARG A 160 4.06 -1.13 14.48
CA ARG A 160 3.46 -0.54 13.28
C ARG A 160 2.08 0.06 13.56
N LEU A 161 1.26 -0.58 14.40
CA LEU A 161 -0.01 0.01 14.86
C LEU A 161 0.22 1.26 15.71
N ARG A 162 1.27 1.30 16.52
CA ARG A 162 1.64 2.50 17.29
C ARG A 162 2.08 3.62 16.34
N VAL A 163 2.90 3.34 15.35
CA VAL A 163 3.28 4.32 14.31
C VAL A 163 2.04 4.93 13.65
N LEU A 164 1.02 4.12 13.31
CA LEU A 164 -0.24 4.63 12.75
C LEU A 164 -1.01 5.52 13.73
N ALA A 165 -0.97 5.23 15.03
CA ALA A 165 -1.66 6.02 16.04
C ALA A 165 -0.97 7.36 16.30
N GLU A 166 0.34 7.41 16.12
CA GLU A 166 1.21 8.56 16.40
C GLU A 166 1.59 9.35 15.13
N LEU A 167 0.91 9.07 13.99
CA LEU A 167 1.18 9.76 12.72
C LEU A 167 1.07 11.28 12.87
N PRO A 168 2.11 12.03 12.48
CA PRO A 168 2.03 13.48 12.37
C PRO A 168 1.01 13.89 11.29
N PRO A 169 0.60 15.15 11.24
CA PRO A 169 -0.11 15.67 10.09
C PRO A 169 0.67 15.38 8.81
N PRO A 170 -0.01 14.94 7.73
CA PRO A 170 0.68 14.74 6.46
C PRO A 170 1.38 16.02 6.01
N PRO A 171 2.61 15.92 5.50
CA PRO A 171 3.33 17.08 5.02
C PRO A 171 2.63 17.69 3.80
N ALA A 172 2.84 18.98 3.59
CA ALA A 172 2.51 19.61 2.32
C ALA A 172 3.36 18.97 1.21
N THR A 173 2.79 18.81 0.03
CA THR A 173 3.51 18.29 -1.14
C THR A 173 3.26 19.18 -2.35
N THR A 174 4.28 19.32 -3.18
CA THR A 174 4.21 19.93 -4.51
C THR A 174 4.08 18.90 -5.62
N PHE A 175 3.90 17.62 -5.27
CA PHE A 175 3.75 16.55 -6.24
C PHE A 175 2.52 16.74 -7.11
N ALA A 176 2.75 17.01 -8.39
CA ALA A 176 1.71 17.32 -9.38
C ALA A 176 1.45 16.18 -10.36
N GLN A 177 2.26 15.10 -10.30
CA GLN A 177 2.11 13.97 -11.20
C GLN A 177 0.82 13.19 -10.94
N PRO A 178 0.35 12.41 -11.92
CA PRO A 178 -0.86 11.60 -11.77
C PRO A 178 -0.85 10.70 -10.54
N CYS A 179 -1.98 10.65 -9.86
CA CYS A 179 -2.19 9.77 -8.72
C CYS A 179 -3.46 8.93 -8.91
N LEU A 180 -3.37 7.63 -8.63
CA LEU A 180 -4.49 6.71 -8.63
C LEU A 180 -4.77 6.23 -7.21
N TYR A 181 -6.05 6.15 -6.82
CA TYR A 181 -6.47 5.50 -5.58
C TYR A 181 -7.37 4.30 -5.90
N LEU A 182 -6.91 3.10 -5.57
CA LEU A 182 -7.70 1.87 -5.66
C LEU A 182 -8.50 1.70 -4.35
N GLN A 183 -9.82 1.90 -4.45
CA GLN A 183 -10.73 1.87 -3.32
C GLN A 183 -11.44 0.54 -3.19
N ALA A 184 -11.21 -0.18 -2.11
CA ALA A 184 -11.98 -1.37 -1.75
C ALA A 184 -13.40 -0.98 -1.31
N THR A 185 -14.45 -1.51 -1.97
CA THR A 185 -15.82 -1.09 -1.67
C THR A 185 -16.40 -1.72 -0.41
N GLN A 186 -15.81 -2.84 0.05
CA GLN A 186 -16.23 -3.59 1.22
C GLN A 186 -15.21 -3.54 2.37
N ASP A 187 -14.33 -2.51 2.34
CA ASP A 187 -13.29 -2.31 3.33
C ASP A 187 -13.88 -1.98 4.71
N ARG A 188 -13.58 -2.83 5.69
CA ARG A 188 -14.02 -2.66 7.09
C ARG A 188 -13.00 -1.92 7.95
N LEU A 189 -11.75 -1.79 7.48
CA LEU A 189 -10.67 -1.08 8.17
C LEU A 189 -10.55 0.36 7.72
N VAL A 190 -10.54 0.59 6.41
CA VAL A 190 -10.38 1.91 5.80
C VAL A 190 -11.68 2.31 5.08
N PRO A 191 -12.49 3.18 5.67
CA PRO A 191 -13.76 3.59 5.06
C PRO A 191 -13.53 4.46 3.81
N LYS A 192 -14.51 4.47 2.91
CA LYS A 192 -14.47 5.23 1.64
C LYS A 192 -14.07 6.70 1.79
N ARG A 193 -14.42 7.35 2.91
CA ARG A 193 -14.04 8.74 3.20
C ARG A 193 -12.52 8.97 3.30
N ALA A 194 -11.72 7.91 3.44
CA ALA A 194 -10.25 8.04 3.50
C ALA A 194 -9.68 8.55 2.16
N SER A 195 -10.19 8.05 1.03
CA SER A 195 -9.80 8.50 -0.30
C SER A 195 -10.18 9.97 -0.55
N SER A 196 -11.37 10.39 -0.10
CA SER A 196 -11.79 11.80 -0.19
C SER A 196 -10.92 12.73 0.65
N ARG A 197 -10.44 12.27 1.81
CA ARG A 197 -9.50 13.03 2.63
C ARG A 197 -8.11 13.12 1.99
N LEU A 198 -7.68 12.09 1.25
CA LEU A 198 -6.42 12.12 0.55
C LEU A 198 -6.39 13.21 -0.54
N ARG A 199 -7.54 13.53 -1.16
CA ARG A 199 -7.66 14.64 -2.12
C ARG A 199 -7.31 16.02 -1.55
N GLN A 200 -7.35 16.20 -0.22
CA GLN A 200 -6.92 17.44 0.41
C GLN A 200 -5.39 17.66 0.26
N TYR A 201 -4.63 16.59 0.09
CA TYR A 201 -3.18 16.61 -0.10
C TYR A 201 -2.79 16.40 -1.56
N LEU A 202 -3.59 15.64 -2.30
CA LEU A 202 -3.37 15.28 -3.70
C LEU A 202 -4.67 15.53 -4.49
N PRO A 203 -4.96 16.79 -4.88
CA PRO A 203 -6.23 17.15 -5.52
C PRO A 203 -6.50 16.41 -6.84
N GLN A 204 -5.43 16.04 -7.55
CA GLN A 204 -5.47 15.33 -8.84
C GLN A 204 -5.69 13.81 -8.70
N VAL A 205 -5.83 13.26 -7.47
CA VAL A 205 -5.97 11.81 -7.31
C VAL A 205 -7.26 11.30 -7.97
N GLU A 206 -7.11 10.37 -8.89
CA GLU A 206 -8.20 9.63 -9.51
C GLU A 206 -8.61 8.48 -8.58
N ILE A 207 -9.91 8.26 -8.37
CA ILE A 207 -10.41 7.17 -7.53
C ILE A 207 -11.09 6.13 -8.41
N ARG A 208 -10.56 4.90 -8.36
CA ARG A 208 -11.15 3.72 -8.98
C ARG A 208 -11.58 2.73 -7.90
N SER A 209 -12.80 2.23 -7.99
CA SER A 209 -13.36 1.30 -7.02
C SER A 209 -13.24 -0.14 -7.48
N ILE A 210 -12.82 -1.03 -6.58
CA ILE A 210 -12.80 -2.48 -6.78
C ILE A 210 -13.76 -3.11 -5.77
N PRO A 211 -14.74 -3.92 -6.20
CA PRO A 211 -15.57 -4.70 -5.29
C PRO A 211 -14.72 -5.70 -4.51
N GLY A 212 -14.59 -5.49 -3.21
CA GLY A 212 -13.78 -6.39 -2.39
C GLY A 212 -13.42 -5.81 -1.03
N PRO A 213 -12.77 -6.64 -0.19
CA PRO A 213 -12.36 -6.31 1.16
C PRO A 213 -11.08 -5.47 1.18
N HIS A 214 -10.53 -5.20 2.38
CA HIS A 214 -9.36 -4.35 2.58
C HIS A 214 -8.15 -4.74 1.73
N THR A 215 -7.77 -6.02 1.71
CA THR A 215 -6.62 -6.52 0.92
C THR A 215 -7.03 -6.82 -0.51
N ILE A 216 -7.40 -5.78 -1.26
CA ILE A 216 -8.00 -5.96 -2.60
C ILE A 216 -7.06 -6.56 -3.63
N LEU A 217 -5.74 -6.30 -3.56
CA LEU A 217 -4.78 -6.90 -4.48
C LEU A 217 -4.62 -8.41 -4.26
N LEU A 218 -4.85 -8.88 -3.03
CA LEU A 218 -4.89 -10.30 -2.71
C LEU A 218 -6.23 -10.94 -3.05
N ALA A 219 -7.35 -10.25 -2.75
CA ALA A 219 -8.69 -10.80 -2.91
C ALA A 219 -9.24 -10.67 -4.34
N GLN A 220 -8.79 -9.68 -5.09
CA GLN A 220 -9.20 -9.35 -6.47
C GLN A 220 -7.99 -9.07 -7.36
N PRO A 221 -7.03 -10.01 -7.47
CA PRO A 221 -5.73 -9.75 -8.10
C PRO A 221 -5.85 -9.32 -9.56
N ALA A 222 -6.76 -9.92 -10.34
CA ALA A 222 -6.93 -9.57 -11.74
C ALA A 222 -7.46 -8.13 -11.95
N ALA A 223 -8.42 -7.70 -11.11
CA ALA A 223 -8.92 -6.33 -11.18
C ALA A 223 -7.85 -5.31 -10.75
N GLY A 224 -7.08 -5.63 -9.70
CA GLY A 224 -5.99 -4.81 -9.23
C GLY A 224 -4.87 -4.67 -10.27
N ALA A 225 -4.38 -5.79 -10.79
CA ALA A 225 -3.31 -5.82 -11.79
C ALA A 225 -3.70 -5.05 -13.06
N ARG A 226 -4.94 -5.21 -13.55
CA ARG A 226 -5.43 -4.47 -14.72
C ARG A 226 -5.40 -2.95 -14.47
N LEU A 227 -5.96 -2.47 -13.36
CA LEU A 227 -6.01 -1.02 -13.09
C LEU A 227 -4.62 -0.43 -12.87
N ILE A 228 -3.68 -1.19 -12.29
CA ILE A 228 -2.27 -0.80 -12.17
C ILE A 228 -1.65 -0.67 -13.57
N ALA A 229 -1.83 -1.68 -14.43
CA ALA A 229 -1.30 -1.68 -15.78
C ALA A 229 -1.88 -0.55 -16.64
N ASP A 230 -3.20 -0.34 -16.59
CA ASP A 230 -3.90 0.73 -17.31
C ASP A 230 -3.39 2.12 -16.90
N PHE A 231 -3.16 2.33 -15.60
CA PHE A 231 -2.61 3.58 -15.08
C PHE A 231 -1.19 3.83 -15.57
N ILE A 232 -0.31 2.82 -15.50
CA ILE A 232 1.08 2.92 -15.96
C ILE A 232 1.13 3.20 -17.46
N ALA A 233 0.36 2.48 -18.28
CA ALA A 233 0.27 2.70 -19.72
C ALA A 233 -0.22 4.13 -20.06
N GLY A 234 -1.16 4.67 -19.27
CA GLY A 234 -1.61 6.06 -19.43
C GLY A 234 -0.51 7.11 -19.15
N LEU A 235 0.41 6.83 -18.23
CA LEU A 235 1.56 7.71 -17.97
C LEU A 235 2.56 7.71 -19.13
N GLU A 236 2.80 6.55 -19.74
CA GLU A 236 3.72 6.39 -20.87
C GLU A 236 3.25 7.19 -22.09
N THR A 237 1.93 7.19 -22.35
CA THR A 237 1.35 7.93 -23.47
C THR A 237 1.30 9.45 -23.28
N ALA A 238 1.27 9.93 -22.04
CA ALA A 238 1.22 11.36 -21.73
C ALA A 238 2.60 12.06 -21.84
N HIS A 239 3.68 11.30 -21.94
CA HIS A 239 5.06 11.81 -21.99
C HIS A 239 5.70 11.65 -23.39
N VAL A 240 4.94 11.18 -24.38
CA VAL A 240 5.30 11.14 -25.81
C VAL A 240 4.68 12.34 -26.52
#